data_746a8b0c820eafc5756df36540af1b4a
#
_entry.id   746a8b0c820eafc5756df36540af1b4a
#
_cell.length_a   1.000
_cell.length_b   1.000
_cell.length_c   1.000
_cell.angle_alpha   90.00
_cell.angle_beta   90.00
_cell.angle_gamma   90.00
#
_symmetry.space_group_name_H-M   'P 1'
#
loop_
_entity.id
_entity.type
_entity.pdbx_description
1 polymer ?
#
loop_
_entity_poly.entity_id
_entity_poly.type
_entity_poly.pdbx_seq_one_letter_code
_entity_poly.pdbx_strand_id
1 'polypeptide(L)'
;YPETAGGIFVSGGSVANLTALTAARDAKLTRETREKAVIYISGQTHASVAKGLHIIGFYEEQIRKIPCDPLFRMDTDALKRMIEKDAAEGLVPFAVVGSAGTTNTGSVDPLRKIAEICKQYGMWMHVDGAYGATALLSETEKKKLDGIEFSDSLSWDAHKWMLQTYG
;
A
#
# COMPACT_ATOMS: atom_id res chain seq x y z
N TYR A 1 -0.88 8.64 13.75
CA TYR A 1 0.52 8.54 13.33
C TYR A 1 1.44 9.04 14.44
N PRO A 2 2.71 8.55 14.52
CA PRO A 2 3.68 9.01 15.50
C PRO A 2 4.02 10.50 15.28
N GLU A 3 4.50 11.17 16.34
CA GLU A 3 4.92 12.59 16.28
C GLU A 3 6.03 12.85 15.24
N THR A 4 6.79 11.81 14.90
CA THR A 4 7.85 11.86 13.87
C THR A 4 7.32 11.77 12.44
N ALA A 5 6.01 11.59 12.25
CA ALA A 5 5.43 11.52 10.91
C ALA A 5 5.57 12.87 10.19
N GLY A 6 5.99 12.83 8.94
CA GLY A 6 6.07 13.97 8.05
C GLY A 6 5.15 13.80 6.85
N GLY A 7 4.95 14.87 6.08
CA GLY A 7 4.13 14.82 4.88
C GLY A 7 4.53 15.87 3.86
N ILE A 8 4.18 15.62 2.61
CA ILE A 8 4.35 16.56 1.50
C ILE A 8 3.07 16.64 0.68
N PHE A 9 2.80 17.80 0.11
CA PHE A 9 1.75 17.97 -0.89
C PHE A 9 2.32 17.66 -2.28
N VAL A 10 1.55 16.90 -3.06
CA VAL A 10 1.89 16.51 -4.43
C VAL A 10 0.66 16.60 -5.33
N SER A 11 0.84 16.52 -6.65
CA SER A 11 -0.25 16.62 -7.64
C SER A 11 -1.09 15.33 -7.70
N GLY A 12 -1.89 15.08 -6.66
CA GLY A 12 -2.88 14.00 -6.58
C GLY A 12 -2.32 12.64 -6.22
N GLY A 13 -3.24 11.68 -5.97
CA GLY A 13 -2.96 10.35 -5.42
C GLY A 13 -1.98 9.51 -6.24
N SER A 14 -1.96 9.66 -7.57
CA SER A 14 -0.98 8.92 -8.40
C SER A 14 0.46 9.33 -8.10
N VAL A 15 0.71 10.64 -7.93
CA VAL A 15 2.04 11.15 -7.57
C VAL A 15 2.34 10.87 -6.10
N ALA A 16 1.32 10.88 -5.23
CA ALA A 16 1.48 10.49 -3.83
C ALA A 16 1.93 9.03 -3.70
N ASN A 17 1.27 8.09 -4.39
CA ASN A 17 1.67 6.68 -4.43
C ASN A 17 3.09 6.51 -5.00
N LEU A 18 3.40 7.19 -6.11
CA LEU A 18 4.72 7.16 -6.73
C LEU A 18 5.81 7.63 -5.74
N THR A 19 5.58 8.76 -5.07
CA THR A 19 6.53 9.34 -4.11
C THR A 19 6.75 8.42 -2.92
N ALA A 20 5.66 7.88 -2.35
CA ALA A 20 5.73 6.96 -1.21
C ALA A 20 6.49 5.68 -1.55
N LEU A 21 6.20 5.08 -2.72
CA LEU A 21 6.87 3.85 -3.17
C LEU A 21 8.33 4.11 -3.56
N THR A 22 8.68 5.31 -4.04
CA THR A 22 10.07 5.71 -4.26
C THR A 22 10.83 5.78 -2.93
N ALA A 23 10.25 6.43 -1.92
CA ALA A 23 10.84 6.51 -0.59
C ALA A 23 11.00 5.11 0.04
N ALA A 24 9.99 4.26 -0.09
CA ALA A 24 10.03 2.87 0.36
C ALA A 24 11.20 2.10 -0.29
N ARG A 25 11.32 2.19 -1.61
CA ARG A 25 12.40 1.57 -2.38
C ARG A 25 13.77 1.99 -1.87
N ASP A 26 13.97 3.30 -1.72
CA ASP A 26 15.29 3.84 -1.35
C ASP A 26 15.63 3.58 0.12
N ALA A 27 14.61 3.43 0.99
CA ALA A 27 14.79 3.07 2.40
C ALA A 27 15.07 1.58 2.63
N LYS A 28 14.53 0.69 1.79
CA LYS A 28 14.53 -0.76 2.04
C LYS A 28 15.44 -1.55 1.10
N LEU A 29 15.73 -1.04 -0.10
CA LEU A 29 16.43 -1.81 -1.12
C LEU A 29 17.81 -1.22 -1.42
N THR A 30 18.78 -2.10 -1.56
CA THR A 30 20.08 -1.79 -2.17
C THR A 30 20.01 -2.00 -3.68
N ARG A 31 21.08 -1.65 -4.39
CA ARG A 31 21.20 -1.90 -5.82
C ARG A 31 21.10 -3.40 -6.15
N GLU A 32 21.71 -4.24 -5.30
CA GLU A 32 21.77 -5.69 -5.48
C GLU A 32 20.44 -6.38 -5.18
N THR A 33 19.66 -5.85 -4.23
CA THR A 33 18.36 -6.45 -3.84
C THR A 33 17.21 -6.01 -4.71
N ARG A 34 17.34 -4.89 -5.44
CA ARG A 34 16.27 -4.32 -6.26
C ARG A 34 15.76 -5.27 -7.34
N GLU A 35 16.66 -5.98 -8.02
CA GLU A 35 16.28 -6.91 -9.08
C GLU A 35 15.46 -8.12 -8.57
N LYS A 36 15.66 -8.48 -7.30
CA LYS A 36 14.96 -9.60 -6.65
C LYS A 36 13.77 -9.15 -5.80
N ALA A 37 13.54 -7.83 -5.68
CA ALA A 37 12.49 -7.29 -4.84
C ALA A 37 11.10 -7.61 -5.40
N VAL A 38 10.17 -7.97 -4.52
CA VAL A 38 8.78 -8.29 -4.87
C VAL A 38 7.82 -7.43 -4.07
N ILE A 39 6.82 -6.88 -4.78
CA ILE A 39 5.77 -6.04 -4.23
C ILE A 39 4.43 -6.77 -4.33
N TYR A 40 3.62 -6.68 -3.28
CA TYR A 40 2.33 -7.34 -3.20
C TYR A 40 1.21 -6.31 -3.23
N ILE A 41 0.28 -6.48 -4.17
CA ILE A 41 -0.92 -5.65 -4.37
C ILE A 41 -2.14 -6.55 -4.46
N SER A 42 -3.35 -6.03 -4.22
CA SER A 42 -4.58 -6.79 -4.48
C SER A 42 -5.07 -6.59 -5.92
N GLY A 43 -6.00 -7.45 -6.35
CA GLY A 43 -6.69 -7.27 -7.62
C GLY A 43 -7.55 -5.99 -7.69
N GLN A 44 -7.81 -5.33 -6.55
CA GLN A 44 -8.57 -4.09 -6.44
C GLN A 44 -7.68 -2.85 -6.28
N THR A 45 -6.37 -3.02 -6.17
CA THR A 45 -5.42 -1.90 -6.06
C THR A 45 -5.53 -0.99 -7.29
N HIS A 46 -5.56 0.32 -7.06
CA HIS A 46 -5.69 1.30 -8.13
C HIS A 46 -4.51 1.22 -9.12
N ALA A 47 -4.80 1.33 -10.41
CA ALA A 47 -3.81 1.17 -11.49
C ALA A 47 -2.60 2.12 -11.39
N SER A 48 -2.73 3.27 -10.69
CA SER A 48 -1.62 4.20 -10.46
C SER A 48 -0.47 3.57 -9.70
N VAL A 49 -0.74 2.60 -8.83
CA VAL A 49 0.28 1.89 -8.05
C VAL A 49 1.19 1.09 -8.99
N ALA A 50 0.63 0.22 -9.83
CA ALA A 50 1.41 -0.56 -10.78
C ALA A 50 2.16 0.34 -11.78
N LYS A 51 1.49 1.40 -12.29
CA LYS A 51 2.15 2.39 -13.17
C LYS A 51 3.31 3.11 -12.46
N GLY A 52 3.11 3.51 -11.20
CA GLY A 52 4.16 4.12 -10.39
C GLY A 52 5.35 3.18 -10.18
N LEU A 53 5.10 1.91 -9.89
CA LEU A 53 6.14 0.90 -9.75
C LEU A 53 6.96 0.73 -11.05
N HIS A 54 6.31 0.71 -12.21
CA HIS A 54 7.03 0.69 -13.50
C HIS A 54 7.90 1.93 -13.70
N ILE A 55 7.40 3.12 -13.38
CA ILE A 55 8.17 4.38 -13.51
C ILE A 55 9.44 4.34 -12.64
N ILE A 56 9.37 3.76 -11.44
CA ILE A 56 10.51 3.65 -10.53
C ILE A 56 11.37 2.39 -10.76
N GLY A 57 11.14 1.68 -11.86
CA GLY A 57 12.02 0.63 -12.36
C GLY A 57 11.70 -0.79 -11.91
N PHE A 58 10.47 -1.06 -11.45
CA PHE A 58 10.01 -2.44 -11.21
C PHE A 58 9.32 -3.01 -12.45
N TYR A 59 9.54 -4.27 -12.74
CA TYR A 59 8.92 -5.01 -13.83
C TYR A 59 7.66 -5.75 -13.37
N GLU A 60 6.82 -6.18 -14.32
CA GLU A 60 5.55 -6.88 -14.01
C GLU A 60 5.79 -8.13 -13.17
N GLU A 61 6.89 -8.84 -13.42
CA GLU A 61 7.27 -10.06 -12.70
C GLU A 61 7.57 -9.84 -11.22
N GLN A 62 7.86 -8.59 -10.83
CA GLN A 62 8.11 -8.20 -9.45
C GLN A 62 6.83 -7.80 -8.72
N ILE A 63 5.69 -7.72 -9.41
CA ILE A 63 4.40 -7.30 -8.85
C ILE A 63 3.49 -8.51 -8.70
N ARG A 64 3.24 -8.92 -7.46
CA ARG A 64 2.35 -10.04 -7.14
C ARG A 64 0.93 -9.54 -6.90
N LYS A 65 -0.03 -10.08 -7.65
CA LYS A 65 -1.45 -9.81 -7.46
C LYS A 65 -2.05 -10.84 -6.51
N ILE A 66 -2.32 -10.43 -5.29
CA ILE A 66 -2.95 -11.25 -4.27
C ILE A 66 -4.45 -11.32 -4.53
N PRO A 67 -5.08 -12.50 -4.46
CA PRO A 67 -6.52 -12.64 -4.60
C PRO A 67 -7.26 -11.86 -3.52
N CYS A 68 -8.51 -11.52 -3.82
CA CYS A 68 -9.42 -10.89 -2.86
C CYS A 68 -10.42 -11.91 -2.32
N ASP A 69 -10.90 -11.65 -1.10
CA ASP A 69 -12.03 -12.35 -0.52
C ASP A 69 -13.37 -11.94 -1.20
N PRO A 70 -14.51 -12.58 -0.85
CA PRO A 70 -15.81 -12.22 -1.41
C PRO A 70 -16.27 -10.78 -1.13
N LEU A 71 -15.62 -10.08 -0.20
CA LEU A 71 -15.85 -8.67 0.11
C LEU A 71 -14.86 -7.74 -0.61
N PHE A 72 -14.14 -8.26 -1.60
CA PHE A 72 -13.13 -7.55 -2.40
C PHE A 72 -11.95 -7.00 -1.58
N ARG A 73 -11.64 -7.61 -0.44
CA ARG A 73 -10.49 -7.26 0.40
C ARG A 73 -9.33 -8.22 0.12
N MET A 74 -8.10 -7.76 0.25
CA MET A 74 -6.91 -8.61 0.12
C MET A 74 -7.00 -9.84 1.03
N ASP A 75 -6.84 -11.03 0.46
CA ASP A 75 -6.72 -12.28 1.22
C ASP A 75 -5.35 -12.33 1.91
N THR A 76 -5.33 -12.08 3.21
CA THR A 76 -4.09 -12.03 3.99
C THR A 76 -3.42 -13.39 4.17
N ASP A 77 -4.16 -14.49 4.10
CA ASP A 77 -3.58 -15.83 4.16
C ASP A 77 -2.89 -16.17 2.84
N ALA A 78 -3.50 -15.78 1.71
CA ALA A 78 -2.86 -15.89 0.40
C ALA A 78 -1.62 -14.98 0.30
N LEU A 79 -1.68 -13.75 0.86
CA LEU A 79 -0.53 -12.86 0.95
C LEU A 79 0.63 -13.54 1.69
N LYS A 80 0.38 -14.10 2.87
CA LYS A 80 1.40 -14.76 3.67
C LYS A 80 2.04 -15.93 2.94
N ARG A 81 1.21 -16.81 2.36
CA ARG A 81 1.72 -17.94 1.56
C ARG A 81 2.59 -17.51 0.39
N MET A 82 2.22 -16.43 -0.30
CA MET A 82 2.99 -15.90 -1.43
C MET A 82 4.34 -15.33 -0.97
N ILE A 83 4.35 -14.59 0.13
CA ILE A 83 5.59 -14.06 0.74
C ILE A 83 6.54 -15.20 1.09
N GLU A 84 6.04 -16.24 1.77
CA GLU A 84 6.84 -17.40 2.17
C GLU A 84 7.42 -18.16 0.95
N LYS A 85 6.62 -18.29 -0.10
CA LYS A 85 7.05 -18.89 -1.37
C LYS A 85 8.16 -18.06 -2.02
N ASP A 86 7.93 -16.76 -2.23
CA ASP A 86 8.90 -15.88 -2.88
C ASP A 86 10.22 -15.82 -2.09
N ALA A 87 10.17 -15.79 -0.76
CA ALA A 87 11.36 -15.83 0.09
C ALA A 87 12.12 -17.17 -0.04
N ALA A 88 11.42 -18.31 -0.12
CA ALA A 88 12.03 -19.60 -0.33
C ALA A 88 12.70 -19.73 -1.71
N GLU A 89 12.21 -19.01 -2.71
CA GLU A 89 12.80 -18.91 -4.05
C GLU A 89 13.98 -17.91 -4.14
N GLY A 90 14.37 -17.30 -3.01
CA GLY A 90 15.51 -16.36 -2.94
C GLY A 90 15.17 -14.95 -3.44
N LEU A 91 13.88 -14.64 -3.57
CA LEU A 91 13.39 -13.28 -3.83
C LEU A 91 13.37 -12.46 -2.53
N VAL A 92 13.21 -11.16 -2.65
CA VAL A 92 13.20 -10.23 -1.52
C VAL A 92 11.79 -9.63 -1.37
N PRO A 93 10.93 -10.18 -0.49
CA PRO A 93 9.68 -9.54 -0.13
C PRO A 93 9.93 -8.13 0.37
N PHE A 94 9.42 -7.12 -0.36
CA PHE A 94 9.82 -5.73 -0.15
C PHE A 94 8.71 -4.88 0.44
N ALA A 95 7.53 -4.88 -0.19
CA ALA A 95 6.44 -4.00 0.21
C ALA A 95 5.07 -4.62 -0.06
N VAL A 96 4.09 -4.25 0.78
CA VAL A 96 2.67 -4.50 0.55
C VAL A 96 1.96 -3.17 0.36
N VAL A 97 1.08 -3.09 -0.64
CA VAL A 97 0.18 -1.94 -0.80
C VAL A 97 -1.23 -2.37 -0.41
N GLY A 98 -1.67 -1.93 0.75
CA GLY A 98 -3.06 -2.06 1.20
C GLY A 98 -3.91 -0.90 0.72
N SER A 99 -5.20 -1.13 0.51
CA SER A 99 -6.16 -0.11 0.09
C SER A 99 -7.08 0.28 1.26
N ALA A 100 -7.18 1.57 1.53
CA ALA A 100 -8.19 2.13 2.43
C ALA A 100 -9.32 2.76 1.60
N GLY A 101 -10.24 1.93 1.12
CA GLY A 101 -11.31 2.32 0.21
C GLY A 101 -10.91 2.22 -1.26
N THR A 102 -11.11 1.05 -1.86
CA THR A 102 -10.83 0.82 -3.28
C THR A 102 -11.75 1.62 -4.19
N THR A 103 -11.26 2.05 -5.35
CA THR A 103 -12.01 2.87 -6.32
C THR A 103 -13.30 2.20 -6.80
N ASN A 104 -13.29 0.89 -7.01
CA ASN A 104 -14.42 0.18 -7.59
C ASN A 104 -15.48 -0.22 -6.57
N THR A 105 -15.09 -0.58 -5.36
CA THR A 105 -15.99 -1.21 -4.38
C THR A 105 -16.04 -0.48 -3.04
N GLY A 106 -15.12 0.46 -2.79
CA GLY A 106 -14.99 1.11 -1.48
C GLY A 106 -14.46 0.19 -0.39
N SER A 107 -14.04 -1.04 -0.73
CA SER A 107 -13.52 -2.01 0.23
C SER A 107 -12.26 -1.51 0.90
N VAL A 108 -12.12 -1.85 2.18
CA VAL A 108 -10.90 -1.59 2.97
C VAL A 108 -10.22 -2.92 3.22
N ASP A 109 -8.95 -3.01 2.86
CA ASP A 109 -8.14 -4.19 3.13
C ASP A 109 -7.95 -4.41 4.64
N PRO A 110 -7.67 -5.63 5.11
CA PRO A 110 -7.44 -5.93 6.52
C PRO A 110 -6.10 -5.33 7.01
N LEU A 111 -6.06 -3.98 7.14
CA LEU A 111 -4.82 -3.22 7.33
C LEU A 111 -4.02 -3.67 8.56
N ARG A 112 -4.69 -4.00 9.67
CA ARG A 112 -4.00 -4.51 10.87
C ARG A 112 -3.27 -5.83 10.61
N LYS A 113 -3.92 -6.78 9.92
CA LYS A 113 -3.28 -8.05 9.56
C LYS A 113 -2.13 -7.86 8.59
N ILE A 114 -2.29 -6.94 7.62
CA ILE A 114 -1.22 -6.58 6.68
C ILE A 114 -0.03 -5.98 7.44
N ALA A 115 -0.28 -5.08 8.40
CA ALA A 115 0.78 -4.49 9.23
C ALA A 115 1.55 -5.54 10.05
N GLU A 116 0.84 -6.50 10.65
CA GLU A 116 1.44 -7.62 11.39
C GLU A 116 2.34 -8.45 10.47
N ILE A 117 1.87 -8.78 9.26
CA ILE A 117 2.66 -9.50 8.25
C ILE A 117 3.87 -8.69 7.84
N CYS A 118 3.70 -7.40 7.49
CA CYS A 118 4.82 -6.54 7.11
C CYS A 118 5.87 -6.45 8.23
N LYS A 119 5.45 -6.32 9.48
CA LYS A 119 6.34 -6.32 10.64
C LYS A 119 7.09 -7.65 10.79
N GLN A 120 6.41 -8.78 10.62
CA GLN A 120 7.02 -10.11 10.73
C GLN A 120 8.14 -10.33 9.70
N TYR A 121 7.94 -9.85 8.48
CA TYR A 121 8.90 -10.05 7.37
C TYR A 121 9.79 -8.84 7.08
N GLY A 122 9.73 -7.78 7.90
CA GLY A 122 10.55 -6.57 7.74
C GLY A 122 10.21 -5.75 6.49
N MET A 123 9.00 -5.89 5.96
CA MET A 123 8.53 -5.25 4.74
C MET A 123 8.00 -3.84 5.00
N TRP A 124 7.93 -3.03 3.94
CA TRP A 124 7.27 -1.72 3.94
C TRP A 124 5.76 -1.88 3.74
N MET A 125 4.97 -1.24 4.59
CA MET A 125 3.53 -1.14 4.39
C MET A 125 3.17 0.23 3.84
N HIS A 126 2.72 0.29 2.58
CA HIS A 126 2.10 1.47 2.02
C HIS A 126 0.57 1.31 2.02
N VAL A 127 -0.15 2.37 2.38
CA VAL A 127 -1.61 2.39 2.27
C VAL A 127 -2.04 3.41 1.21
N ASP A 128 -2.70 2.93 0.15
CA ASP A 128 -3.44 3.79 -0.74
C ASP A 128 -4.76 4.18 -0.08
N GLY A 129 -4.76 5.32 0.58
CA GLY A 129 -5.91 5.92 1.24
C GLY A 129 -6.48 7.11 0.47
N ALA A 130 -6.11 7.27 -0.79
CA ALA A 130 -6.53 8.40 -1.62
C ALA A 130 -8.03 8.64 -1.58
N TYR A 131 -8.84 7.58 -1.50
CA TYR A 131 -10.29 7.67 -1.37
C TYR A 131 -10.75 7.66 0.09
N GLY A 132 -10.44 6.62 0.85
CA GLY A 132 -11.09 6.34 2.13
C GLY A 132 -10.37 6.84 3.37
N ALA A 133 -9.12 7.34 3.30
CA ALA A 133 -8.40 7.80 4.50
C ALA A 133 -9.12 8.97 5.20
N THR A 134 -9.96 9.72 4.50
CA THR A 134 -10.81 10.77 5.10
C THR A 134 -11.75 10.25 6.18
N ALA A 135 -12.11 8.95 6.15
CA ALA A 135 -12.91 8.33 7.19
C ALA A 135 -12.24 8.36 8.58
N LEU A 136 -10.92 8.59 8.65
CA LEU A 136 -10.21 8.81 9.92
C LEU A 136 -10.72 10.04 10.70
N LEU A 137 -11.33 11.01 10.01
CA LEU A 137 -11.89 12.22 10.61
C LEU A 137 -13.28 11.98 11.23
N SER A 138 -13.88 10.81 10.98
CA SER A 138 -15.19 10.43 11.52
C SER A 138 -15.02 9.53 12.73
N GLU A 139 -15.65 9.89 13.85
CA GLU A 139 -15.63 9.08 15.08
C GLU A 139 -16.28 7.70 14.91
N THR A 140 -17.25 7.58 14.00
CA THR A 140 -17.96 6.32 13.72
C THR A 140 -17.23 5.46 12.69
N GLU A 141 -16.66 6.09 11.64
CA GLU A 141 -16.12 5.39 10.48
C GLU A 141 -14.63 5.03 10.60
N LYS A 142 -13.88 5.76 11.44
CA LYS A 142 -12.43 5.52 11.63
C LYS A 142 -12.09 4.08 12.01
N LYS A 143 -13.02 3.37 12.65
CA LYS A 143 -12.87 1.96 13.05
C LYS A 143 -12.69 1.03 11.84
N LYS A 144 -13.19 1.41 10.67
CA LYS A 144 -13.03 0.64 9.43
C LYS A 144 -11.59 0.64 8.91
N LEU A 145 -10.78 1.61 9.37
CA LEU A 145 -9.39 1.79 8.98
C LEU A 145 -8.40 1.29 10.06
N ASP A 146 -8.88 0.41 10.96
CA ASP A 146 -8.04 -0.17 12.01
C ASP A 146 -6.76 -0.78 11.46
N GLY A 147 -5.61 -0.36 11.98
CA GLY A 147 -4.29 -0.77 11.52
C GLY A 147 -3.60 0.20 10.55
N ILE A 148 -4.30 1.23 10.06
CA ILE A 148 -3.70 2.23 9.16
C ILE A 148 -2.55 3.00 9.84
N GLU A 149 -2.63 3.15 11.15
CA GLU A 149 -1.62 3.83 11.97
C GLU A 149 -0.25 3.14 11.96
N PHE A 150 -0.20 1.87 11.56
CA PHE A 150 1.04 1.09 11.47
C PHE A 150 1.68 1.12 10.08
N SER A 151 1.06 1.82 9.12
CA SER A 151 1.66 1.95 7.80
C SER A 151 2.91 2.84 7.84
N ASP A 152 3.90 2.48 7.04
CA ASP A 152 5.12 3.27 6.86
C ASP A 152 4.86 4.49 5.98
N SER A 153 3.85 4.42 5.10
CA SER A 153 3.42 5.55 4.26
C SER A 153 1.94 5.46 3.89
N LEU A 154 1.33 6.62 3.69
CA LEU A 154 -0.08 6.79 3.32
C LEU A 154 -0.20 7.83 2.21
N SER A 155 -0.97 7.52 1.16
CA SER A 155 -1.47 8.52 0.21
C SER A 155 -2.88 8.96 0.59
N TRP A 156 -3.19 10.26 0.47
CA TRP A 156 -4.48 10.82 0.83
C TRP A 156 -4.83 12.01 -0.07
N ASP A 157 -6.02 11.99 -0.69
CA ASP A 157 -6.51 13.02 -1.58
C ASP A 157 -7.60 13.87 -0.92
N ALA A 158 -7.26 15.10 -0.52
CA ALA A 158 -8.20 16.01 0.09
C ALA A 158 -9.29 16.50 -0.90
N HIS A 159 -9.02 16.48 -2.21
CA HIS A 159 -9.98 16.84 -3.24
C HIS A 159 -11.06 15.79 -3.52
N LYS A 160 -11.04 14.62 -2.84
CA LYS A 160 -12.09 13.61 -2.90
C LYS A 160 -13.14 13.89 -1.81
N TRP A 161 -13.06 13.26 -0.68
CA TRP A 161 -14.09 13.38 0.38
C TRP A 161 -14.01 14.66 1.21
N MET A 162 -12.88 15.34 1.27
CA MET A 162 -12.79 16.61 1.97
C MET A 162 -13.24 17.79 1.12
N LEU A 163 -13.69 17.56 -0.13
CA LEU A 163 -14.23 18.58 -1.04
C LEU A 163 -13.30 19.78 -1.25
N GLN A 164 -12.00 19.58 -1.10
CA GLN A 164 -11.03 20.61 -1.41
C GLN A 164 -10.89 20.79 -2.93
N THR A 165 -10.48 21.96 -3.37
CA THR A 165 -10.15 22.17 -4.78
C THR A 165 -8.95 21.32 -5.17
N TYR A 166 -8.94 20.86 -6.40
CA TYR A 166 -7.79 20.18 -6.98
C TYR A 166 -6.63 21.18 -7.08
N GLY A 167 -5.50 20.85 -6.47
CA GLY A 167 -4.28 21.66 -6.46
C GLY A 167 -3.21 21.12 -7.39
#